data_e54d92833f3a5b3120c25fca78156809
#
_entry.id   e54d92833f3a5b3120c25fca78156809
#
_cell.length_a   1.000
_cell.length_b   1.000
_cell.length_c   1.000
_cell.angle_alpha   90.00
_cell.angle_beta   90.00
_cell.angle_gamma   90.00
#
_symmetry.space_group_name_H-M   'P 1'
#
loop_
_entity.id
_entity.type
_entity.pdbx_description
1 polymer ?
#
loop_
_entity_poly.entity_id
_entity_poly.type
_entity_poly.pdbx_seq_one_letter_code
_entity_poly.pdbx_strand_id
1 'polypeptide(L)'
;RTGWAKLPNGRHIYNTGMQVIGDAGGIEVKLSDTLPQLELTDRCTEMEDKQVLQSYLRKLSREPDILILLVAHMVRSLLASMFERLGFPLRYILYLVGVQGSGKTTAANDFGLPFTDVTQNAPAPATRALSSKPAVRDFAAEYRDMSALLDDVCTSSSAETRRISTDIAAYTLRFAADRIYEAISRPGGGQRKVRCTAGLVITGEFPMQKPSDLTRCVIVEVDHQMRGKEADDRMVSSATATRFIKYLAEHFDSVSDEIRMALSNFRADAVEEGGPRQQQHMGELSCSFQLLLEYARSIGAIDDLEMAEWRLRLQNALGRALSANMCLTAKFERENVSNVAKIIVDAMKSET
;
A
#
# COMPACT_ATOMS: atom_id res chain seq x y z
N ARG A 1 -2.33 -12.36 15.78
CA ARG A 1 -2.14 -11.71 14.46
C ARG A 1 -2.02 -10.22 14.66
N THR A 2 -1.26 -9.54 13.82
CA THR A 2 -1.21 -8.08 13.75
C THR A 2 -2.54 -7.48 13.28
N GLY A 3 -2.70 -6.14 13.38
CA GLY A 3 -3.86 -5.40 12.91
C GLY A 3 -5.01 -5.28 13.92
N TRP A 4 -6.18 -4.92 13.42
CA TRP A 4 -7.35 -4.62 14.24
C TRP A 4 -7.95 -5.84 14.94
N ALA A 5 -8.30 -5.66 16.20
CA ALA A 5 -9.04 -6.62 16.99
C ALA A 5 -10.17 -5.92 17.76
N LYS A 6 -11.34 -6.58 17.84
CA LYS A 6 -12.45 -6.16 18.69
C LYS A 6 -12.39 -6.92 20.02
N LEU A 7 -12.38 -6.21 21.12
CA LEU A 7 -12.38 -6.76 22.46
C LEU A 7 -13.79 -7.17 22.93
N PRO A 8 -13.93 -8.02 23.96
CA PRO A 8 -15.22 -8.42 24.51
C PRO A 8 -16.09 -7.26 24.99
N ASN A 9 -15.47 -6.15 25.43
CA ASN A 9 -16.15 -4.92 25.83
C ASN A 9 -16.62 -4.04 24.66
N GLY A 10 -16.45 -4.50 23.41
CA GLY A 10 -16.84 -3.80 22.20
C GLY A 10 -15.80 -2.83 21.65
N ARG A 11 -14.75 -2.49 22.41
CA ARG A 11 -13.68 -1.57 21.99
C ARG A 11 -12.80 -2.19 20.90
N HIS A 12 -12.21 -1.33 20.08
CA HIS A 12 -11.27 -1.73 19.04
C HIS A 12 -9.85 -1.34 19.43
N ILE A 13 -8.92 -2.25 19.21
CA ILE A 13 -7.49 -2.04 19.43
C ILE A 13 -6.71 -2.44 18.17
N TYR A 14 -5.53 -1.87 18.02
CA TYR A 14 -4.60 -2.22 16.96
C TYR A 14 -3.35 -2.88 17.53
N ASN A 15 -3.03 -4.08 17.05
CA ASN A 15 -1.89 -4.89 17.49
C ASN A 15 -0.76 -4.78 16.46
N THR A 16 0.40 -4.24 16.84
CA THR A 16 1.59 -4.18 15.97
C THR A 16 2.39 -5.47 15.95
N GLY A 17 2.20 -6.32 16.96
CA GLY A 17 3.02 -7.48 17.31
C GLY A 17 3.70 -7.31 18.65
N MET A 18 4.33 -6.18 18.91
CA MET A 18 4.97 -5.87 20.18
C MET A 18 4.12 -5.00 21.11
N GLN A 19 3.21 -4.22 20.56
CA GLN A 19 2.41 -3.27 21.34
C GLN A 19 0.96 -3.25 20.90
N VAL A 20 0.10 -2.77 21.78
CA VAL A 20 -1.32 -2.53 21.53
C VAL A 20 -1.56 -1.02 21.56
N ILE A 21 -2.21 -0.50 20.51
CA ILE A 21 -2.61 0.90 20.40
C ILE A 21 -4.14 0.96 20.50
N GLY A 22 -4.66 1.89 21.29
CA GLY A 22 -6.06 2.05 21.63
C GLY A 22 -6.36 1.70 23.08
N ASP A 23 -7.54 2.09 23.55
CA ASP A 23 -7.96 1.85 24.94
C ASP A 23 -8.58 0.45 25.09
N ALA A 24 -7.89 -0.43 25.80
CA ALA A 24 -8.37 -1.77 26.10
C ALA A 24 -9.45 -1.81 27.19
N GLY A 25 -9.75 -0.70 27.88
CA GLY A 25 -10.79 -0.63 28.90
C GLY A 25 -10.54 -1.57 30.09
N GLY A 26 -9.29 -1.72 30.52
CA GLY A 26 -8.90 -2.59 31.62
C GLY A 26 -8.75 -4.07 31.27
N ILE A 27 -8.94 -4.46 29.99
CA ILE A 27 -8.70 -5.84 29.56
C ILE A 27 -7.20 -6.05 29.32
N GLU A 28 -6.64 -7.08 29.97
CA GLU A 28 -5.26 -7.51 29.73
C GLU A 28 -5.14 -8.17 28.35
N VAL A 29 -4.35 -7.60 27.45
CA VAL A 29 -4.09 -8.15 26.12
C VAL A 29 -2.72 -8.81 26.12
N LYS A 30 -2.71 -10.15 26.03
CA LYS A 30 -1.47 -10.92 25.91
C LYS A 30 -1.06 -11.04 24.46
N LEU A 31 0.11 -10.53 24.13
CA LEU A 31 0.74 -10.68 22.83
C LEU A 31 1.53 -12.00 22.81
N SER A 32 1.52 -12.68 21.66
CA SER A 32 2.29 -13.92 21.48
C SER A 32 3.69 -13.59 20.99
N ASP A 33 4.71 -14.25 21.55
CA ASP A 33 6.11 -14.12 21.14
C ASP A 33 6.36 -14.60 19.70
N THR A 34 5.38 -15.27 19.10
CA THR A 34 5.44 -15.69 17.68
C THR A 34 4.97 -14.62 16.69
N LEU A 35 4.54 -13.45 17.19
CA LEU A 35 4.17 -12.33 16.35
C LEU A 35 5.40 -11.58 15.83
N PRO A 36 5.27 -10.88 14.69
CA PRO A 36 6.32 -10.00 14.21
C PRO A 36 6.75 -8.99 15.27
N GLN A 37 8.05 -8.74 15.36
CA GLN A 37 8.62 -7.82 16.34
C GLN A 37 8.59 -6.38 15.82
N LEU A 38 7.37 -5.86 15.62
CA LEU A 38 7.13 -4.53 15.07
C LEU A 38 6.62 -3.56 16.12
N GLU A 39 7.15 -2.35 16.07
CA GLU A 39 6.66 -1.23 16.88
C GLU A 39 6.31 0.00 16.02
N LEU A 40 5.43 0.83 16.56
CA LEU A 40 5.19 2.20 16.13
C LEU A 40 5.67 3.13 17.23
N THR A 41 6.66 3.96 16.92
CA THR A 41 7.26 4.84 17.92
C THR A 41 6.85 6.28 17.70
N ASP A 42 6.10 6.86 18.62
CA ASP A 42 5.89 8.30 18.68
C ASP A 42 7.06 8.96 19.43
N ARG A 43 8.05 9.41 18.68
CA ARG A 43 9.19 10.18 19.22
C ARG A 43 8.95 11.69 19.21
N CYS A 44 7.77 12.13 18.82
CA CYS A 44 7.37 13.54 18.82
C CYS A 44 6.55 13.91 20.07
N THR A 45 6.88 13.32 21.23
CA THR A 45 6.10 13.42 22.48
C THR A 45 5.94 14.86 22.99
N GLU A 46 6.90 15.74 22.70
CA GLU A 46 6.86 17.16 23.07
C GLU A 46 6.00 18.03 22.12
N MET A 47 5.54 17.44 20.99
CA MET A 47 4.73 18.15 20.00
C MET A 47 3.26 17.77 20.17
N GLU A 48 2.37 18.76 20.08
CA GLU A 48 0.93 18.51 19.98
C GLU A 48 0.57 17.75 18.70
N ASP A 49 -0.56 17.04 18.70
CA ASP A 49 -1.05 16.29 17.54
C ASP A 49 -1.16 17.16 16.29
N LYS A 50 -1.67 18.38 16.47
CA LYS A 50 -1.76 19.41 15.44
C LYS A 50 -0.39 19.70 14.79
N GLN A 51 0.65 19.91 15.59
CA GLN A 51 1.98 20.25 15.11
C GLN A 51 2.65 19.10 14.35
N VAL A 52 2.50 17.87 14.85
CA VAL A 52 3.02 16.66 14.18
C VAL A 52 2.37 16.51 12.81
N LEU A 53 1.06 16.64 12.75
CA LEU A 53 0.33 16.45 11.49
C LEU A 53 0.58 17.57 10.49
N GLN A 54 0.70 18.82 10.95
CA GLN A 54 1.13 19.96 10.11
C GLN A 54 2.53 19.73 9.52
N SER A 55 3.47 19.25 10.35
CA SER A 55 4.81 18.90 9.89
C SER A 55 4.75 17.79 8.85
N TYR A 56 3.93 16.75 9.07
CA TYR A 56 3.75 15.65 8.14
C TYR A 56 3.20 16.11 6.79
N LEU A 57 2.11 16.87 6.79
CA LEU A 57 1.51 17.40 5.56
C LEU A 57 2.48 18.31 4.80
N ARG A 58 3.24 19.17 5.49
CA ARG A 58 4.30 19.97 4.85
C ARG A 58 5.32 19.09 4.14
N LYS A 59 5.73 17.96 4.75
CA LYS A 59 6.66 17.02 4.12
C LYS A 59 6.08 16.37 2.87
N LEU A 60 4.79 16.03 2.88
CA LEU A 60 4.10 15.50 1.70
C LEU A 60 4.05 16.50 0.53
N SER A 61 4.05 17.81 0.82
CA SER A 61 4.01 18.85 -0.20
C SER A 61 5.30 18.93 -1.04
N ARG A 62 6.38 18.25 -0.66
CA ARG A 62 7.64 18.22 -1.45
C ARG A 62 7.51 17.43 -2.74
N GLU A 63 6.78 16.31 -2.70
CA GLU A 63 6.53 15.42 -3.84
C GLU A 63 5.07 14.92 -3.78
N PRO A 64 4.09 15.82 -3.95
CA PRO A 64 2.69 15.50 -3.63
C PRO A 64 2.14 14.36 -4.48
N ASP A 65 2.52 14.27 -5.77
CA ASP A 65 2.01 13.23 -6.67
C ASP A 65 2.45 11.81 -6.28
N ILE A 66 3.57 11.68 -5.58
CA ILE A 66 4.13 10.40 -5.14
C ILE A 66 3.76 10.13 -3.68
N LEU A 67 4.03 11.09 -2.78
CA LEU A 67 3.90 10.89 -1.34
C LEU A 67 2.43 10.79 -0.91
N ILE A 68 1.51 11.53 -1.53
CA ILE A 68 0.08 11.43 -1.25
C ILE A 68 -0.43 10.01 -1.56
N LEU A 69 -0.06 9.43 -2.71
CA LEU A 69 -0.50 8.08 -3.08
C LEU A 69 0.11 7.00 -2.18
N LEU A 70 1.38 7.19 -1.80
CA LEU A 70 2.06 6.29 -0.88
C LEU A 70 1.41 6.30 0.51
N VAL A 71 1.08 7.48 1.03
CA VAL A 71 0.39 7.65 2.31
C VAL A 71 -1.06 7.17 2.21
N ALA A 72 -1.77 7.47 1.12
CA ALA A 72 -3.11 6.93 0.88
C ALA A 72 -3.12 5.40 0.91
N HIS A 73 -2.11 4.76 0.29
CA HIS A 73 -1.95 3.31 0.31
C HIS A 73 -1.60 2.78 1.70
N MET A 74 -0.74 3.48 2.45
CA MET A 74 -0.41 3.15 3.83
C MET A 74 -1.68 3.17 4.71
N VAL A 75 -2.48 4.23 4.64
CA VAL A 75 -3.75 4.35 5.37
C VAL A 75 -4.74 3.26 4.92
N ARG A 76 -4.86 3.03 3.59
CA ARG A 76 -5.69 1.95 3.05
C ARG A 76 -5.28 0.58 3.57
N SER A 77 -3.99 0.36 3.75
CA SER A 77 -3.44 -0.88 4.29
C SER A 77 -3.74 -1.04 5.78
N LEU A 78 -3.61 0.04 6.57
CA LEU A 78 -4.02 0.06 7.98
C LEU A 78 -5.51 -0.27 8.17
N LEU A 79 -6.35 0.09 7.22
CA LEU A 79 -7.80 -0.13 7.24
C LEU A 79 -8.24 -1.36 6.44
N ALA A 80 -7.31 -2.24 6.02
CA ALA A 80 -7.59 -3.32 5.07
C ALA A 80 -8.72 -4.25 5.54
N SER A 81 -8.74 -4.66 6.79
CA SER A 81 -9.80 -5.51 7.34
C SER A 81 -11.13 -4.78 7.53
N MET A 82 -11.13 -3.47 7.74
CA MET A 82 -12.35 -2.66 7.80
C MET A 82 -13.00 -2.57 6.42
N PHE A 83 -12.25 -2.19 5.39
CA PHE A 83 -12.71 -2.19 4.01
C PHE A 83 -13.19 -3.57 3.55
N GLU A 84 -12.47 -4.63 3.92
CA GLU A 84 -12.86 -6.00 3.56
C GLU A 84 -14.22 -6.41 4.13
N ARG A 85 -14.54 -6.03 5.38
CA ARG A 85 -15.88 -6.24 5.98
C ARG A 85 -16.98 -5.49 5.24
N LEU A 86 -16.67 -4.37 4.62
CA LEU A 86 -17.58 -3.58 3.79
C LEU A 86 -17.70 -4.10 2.34
N GLY A 87 -17.01 -5.19 1.98
CA GLY A 87 -17.03 -5.78 0.65
C GLY A 87 -15.97 -5.21 -0.32
N PHE A 88 -14.99 -4.47 0.19
CA PHE A 88 -13.89 -3.87 -0.57
C PHE A 88 -12.52 -4.44 -0.15
N PRO A 89 -12.23 -5.73 -0.43
CA PRO A 89 -10.91 -6.27 -0.13
C PRO A 89 -9.84 -5.57 -0.97
N LEU A 90 -8.65 -5.36 -0.39
CA LEU A 90 -7.53 -4.73 -1.09
C LEU A 90 -7.07 -5.62 -2.26
N ARG A 91 -7.28 -5.17 -3.49
CA ARG A 91 -7.05 -5.95 -4.73
C ARG A 91 -6.05 -5.31 -5.67
N TYR A 92 -5.14 -4.51 -5.16
CA TYR A 92 -4.08 -3.88 -5.93
C TYR A 92 -2.80 -3.79 -5.11
N ILE A 93 -1.71 -3.55 -5.81
CA ILE A 93 -0.41 -3.22 -5.26
C ILE A 93 -0.06 -1.80 -5.70
N LEU A 94 0.53 -1.00 -4.82
CA LEU A 94 1.13 0.27 -5.19
C LEU A 94 2.53 0.00 -5.74
N TYR A 95 2.80 0.41 -6.98
CA TYR A 95 4.06 0.14 -7.64
C TYR A 95 4.79 1.45 -8.01
N LEU A 96 5.88 1.75 -7.28
CA LEU A 96 6.77 2.88 -7.56
C LEU A 96 7.77 2.47 -8.66
N VAL A 97 7.66 3.09 -9.82
CA VAL A 97 8.48 2.79 -11.00
C VAL A 97 9.36 3.98 -11.34
N GLY A 98 10.64 3.77 -11.55
CA GLY A 98 11.57 4.84 -11.94
C GLY A 98 13.02 4.39 -11.93
N VAL A 99 13.91 5.25 -12.41
CA VAL A 99 15.34 4.94 -12.52
C VAL A 99 15.99 4.64 -11.17
N GLN A 100 17.10 3.92 -11.19
CA GLN A 100 17.90 3.67 -10.00
C GLN A 100 18.34 5.00 -9.36
N GLY A 101 18.30 5.06 -8.03
CA GLY A 101 18.69 6.27 -7.28
C GLY A 101 17.66 7.39 -7.25
N SER A 102 16.45 7.20 -7.83
CA SER A 102 15.39 8.21 -7.80
C SER A 102 14.73 8.42 -6.42
N GLY A 103 15.05 7.61 -5.41
CA GLY A 103 14.52 7.75 -4.04
C GLY A 103 13.30 6.91 -3.71
N LYS A 104 12.85 6.01 -4.60
CA LYS A 104 11.65 5.14 -4.41
C LYS A 104 11.65 4.39 -3.08
N THR A 105 12.71 3.63 -2.83
CA THR A 105 12.85 2.83 -1.60
C THR A 105 12.89 3.70 -0.36
N THR A 106 13.57 4.86 -0.43
CA THR A 106 13.59 5.85 0.66
C THR A 106 12.19 6.37 0.96
N ALA A 107 11.44 6.80 -0.06
CA ALA A 107 10.08 7.27 0.11
C ALA A 107 9.16 6.17 0.69
N ALA A 108 9.25 4.94 0.17
CA ALA A 108 8.49 3.81 0.67
C ALA A 108 8.79 3.54 2.17
N ASN A 109 10.07 3.59 2.55
CA ASN A 109 10.49 3.39 3.94
C ASN A 109 10.08 4.52 4.88
N ASP A 110 10.14 5.78 4.42
CA ASP A 110 9.89 6.94 5.28
C ASP A 110 8.40 7.27 5.40
N PHE A 111 7.59 7.04 4.35
CA PHE A 111 6.17 7.42 4.30
C PHE A 111 5.20 6.24 4.12
N GLY A 112 5.65 5.14 3.54
CA GLY A 112 4.81 3.95 3.29
C GLY A 112 4.87 2.91 4.39
N LEU A 113 5.98 2.84 5.15
CA LEU A 113 6.22 1.85 6.20
C LEU A 113 6.45 2.52 7.56
N PRO A 114 5.39 2.88 8.31
CA PRO A 114 5.54 3.60 9.57
C PRO A 114 6.12 2.73 10.70
N PHE A 115 6.07 1.38 10.56
CA PHE A 115 6.55 0.45 11.58
C PHE A 115 8.07 0.25 11.53
N THR A 116 8.65 -0.10 12.67
CA THR A 116 10.07 -0.46 12.82
C THR A 116 10.17 -1.90 13.30
N ASP A 117 10.99 -2.71 12.63
CA ASP A 117 11.45 -3.98 13.19
C ASP A 117 12.48 -3.69 14.28
N VAL A 118 12.14 -4.01 15.51
CA VAL A 118 13.01 -3.71 16.66
C VAL A 118 14.28 -4.55 16.67
N THR A 119 14.26 -5.72 16.02
CA THR A 119 15.43 -6.61 15.95
C THR A 119 16.49 -6.09 15.00
N GLN A 120 16.08 -5.40 13.96
CA GLN A 120 16.96 -4.86 12.91
C GLN A 120 17.12 -3.33 12.98
N ASN A 121 16.30 -2.67 13.80
CA ASN A 121 16.17 -1.21 13.87
C ASN A 121 15.98 -0.59 12.46
N ALA A 122 15.11 -1.21 11.66
CA ALA A 122 14.88 -0.88 10.25
C ALA A 122 13.39 -0.68 9.93
N PRO A 123 13.05 0.09 8.88
CA PRO A 123 11.68 0.16 8.36
C PRO A 123 11.16 -1.24 8.02
N ALA A 124 9.95 -1.54 8.46
CA ALA A 124 9.35 -2.87 8.30
C ALA A 124 7.82 -2.77 8.11
N PRO A 125 7.20 -3.82 7.58
CA PRO A 125 7.82 -5.03 7.01
C PRO A 125 8.37 -4.80 5.59
N ALA A 126 9.57 -5.29 5.33
CA ALA A 126 10.20 -5.18 4.01
C ALA A 126 10.96 -6.47 3.62
N THR A 127 10.96 -6.81 2.33
CA THR A 127 11.75 -7.91 1.75
C THR A 127 12.19 -7.57 0.33
N ARG A 128 13.09 -8.37 -0.24
CA ARG A 128 13.59 -8.16 -1.61
C ARG A 128 12.88 -9.05 -2.62
N ALA A 129 12.75 -8.56 -3.85
CA ALA A 129 12.14 -9.28 -4.97
C ALA A 129 12.92 -10.52 -5.43
N LEU A 130 14.16 -10.69 -4.99
CA LEU A 130 14.96 -11.90 -5.26
C LEU A 130 14.68 -13.06 -4.28
N SER A 131 13.79 -12.86 -3.31
CA SER A 131 13.32 -13.93 -2.44
C SER A 131 12.52 -14.97 -3.24
N SER A 132 12.41 -16.20 -2.73
CA SER A 132 11.61 -17.23 -3.40
C SER A 132 10.11 -16.91 -3.32
N LYS A 133 9.29 -17.41 -4.28
CA LYS A 133 7.82 -17.28 -4.25
C LYS A 133 7.21 -17.71 -2.91
N PRO A 134 7.60 -18.87 -2.30
CA PRO A 134 7.12 -19.22 -0.96
C PRO A 134 7.47 -18.20 0.12
N ALA A 135 8.70 -17.67 0.12
CA ALA A 135 9.12 -16.69 1.09
C ALA A 135 8.30 -15.38 0.98
N VAL A 136 8.08 -14.89 -0.24
CA VAL A 136 7.26 -13.68 -0.46
C VAL A 136 5.79 -13.92 -0.14
N ARG A 137 5.25 -15.11 -0.44
CA ARG A 137 3.90 -15.52 -0.05
C ARG A 137 3.73 -15.50 1.47
N ASP A 138 4.63 -16.15 2.19
CA ASP A 138 4.57 -16.25 3.65
C ASP A 138 4.72 -14.86 4.28
N PHE A 139 5.65 -14.05 3.78
CA PHE A 139 5.81 -12.64 4.12
C PHE A 139 4.51 -11.84 3.92
N ALA A 140 3.88 -11.88 2.76
CA ALA A 140 2.65 -11.14 2.47
C ALA A 140 1.43 -11.63 3.27
N ALA A 141 1.46 -12.86 3.78
CA ALA A 141 0.39 -13.45 4.59
C ALA A 141 0.58 -13.27 6.11
N GLU A 142 1.77 -12.89 6.55
CA GLU A 142 2.11 -12.72 7.95
C GLU A 142 1.54 -11.42 8.53
N TYR A 143 1.63 -10.34 7.74
CA TYR A 143 1.24 -9.01 8.17
C TYR A 143 -0.21 -8.70 7.78
N ARG A 144 -0.97 -8.23 8.75
CA ARG A 144 -2.37 -7.86 8.55
C ARG A 144 -2.60 -6.42 8.97
N ASP A 145 -3.39 -5.72 8.15
CA ASP A 145 -3.68 -4.29 8.35
C ASP A 145 -2.41 -3.43 8.41
N MET A 146 -1.42 -3.75 7.58
CA MET A 146 -0.15 -3.05 7.46
C MET A 146 0.26 -2.96 5.99
N SER A 147 0.96 -1.90 5.64
CA SER A 147 1.72 -1.85 4.38
C SER A 147 3.01 -2.67 4.51
N ALA A 148 3.44 -3.29 3.41
CA ALA A 148 4.66 -4.07 3.35
C ALA A 148 5.38 -3.84 2.01
N LEU A 149 6.72 -3.79 2.04
CA LEU A 149 7.55 -3.46 0.88
C LEU A 149 8.17 -4.72 0.26
N LEU A 150 8.00 -4.87 -1.05
CA LEU A 150 8.81 -5.75 -1.90
C LEU A 150 9.75 -4.87 -2.73
N ASP A 151 11.00 -4.81 -2.32
CA ASP A 151 12.00 -3.91 -2.88
C ASP A 151 12.78 -4.53 -4.04
N ASP A 152 13.29 -3.69 -4.96
CA ASP A 152 14.20 -4.04 -6.05
C ASP A 152 13.65 -5.04 -7.09
N VAL A 153 12.45 -4.78 -7.61
CA VAL A 153 11.96 -5.52 -8.77
C VAL A 153 12.63 -5.01 -10.05
N CYS A 154 13.17 -5.94 -10.85
CA CYS A 154 13.73 -5.66 -12.17
C CYS A 154 15.01 -4.80 -12.21
N THR A 155 15.81 -4.77 -11.15
CA THR A 155 17.03 -3.93 -11.04
C THR A 155 18.31 -4.57 -11.55
N SER A 156 18.30 -5.85 -11.92
CA SER A 156 19.54 -6.56 -12.26
C SER A 156 20.04 -6.29 -13.67
N SER A 157 21.36 -6.20 -13.82
CA SER A 157 22.06 -6.21 -15.10
C SER A 157 21.98 -7.56 -15.82
N SER A 158 21.83 -8.67 -15.07
CA SER A 158 21.67 -10.01 -15.60
C SER A 158 20.25 -10.25 -16.13
N ALA A 159 20.11 -10.76 -17.35
CA ALA A 159 18.83 -11.10 -17.94
C ALA A 159 18.08 -12.19 -17.13
N GLU A 160 18.82 -13.15 -16.56
CA GLU A 160 18.24 -14.20 -15.73
C GLU A 160 17.70 -13.67 -14.41
N THR A 161 18.45 -12.87 -13.69
CA THR A 161 18.03 -12.26 -12.43
C THR A 161 16.83 -11.34 -12.64
N ARG A 162 16.81 -10.58 -13.75
CA ARG A 162 15.67 -9.76 -14.14
C ARG A 162 14.43 -10.62 -14.39
N ARG A 163 14.55 -11.74 -15.09
CA ARG A 163 13.45 -12.68 -15.34
C ARG A 163 12.91 -13.24 -14.02
N ILE A 164 13.80 -13.65 -13.10
CA ILE A 164 13.40 -14.19 -11.79
C ILE A 164 12.66 -13.13 -10.97
N SER A 165 13.20 -11.92 -10.84
CA SER A 165 12.55 -10.85 -10.06
C SER A 165 11.19 -10.45 -10.65
N THR A 166 11.08 -10.38 -11.98
CA THR A 166 9.81 -10.10 -12.66
C THR A 166 8.79 -11.21 -12.44
N ASP A 167 9.21 -12.48 -12.47
CA ASP A 167 8.33 -13.63 -12.25
C ASP A 167 7.83 -13.69 -10.79
N ILE A 168 8.69 -13.36 -9.83
CA ILE A 168 8.31 -13.25 -8.41
C ILE A 168 7.34 -12.07 -8.21
N ALA A 169 7.60 -10.92 -8.82
CA ALA A 169 6.73 -9.76 -8.72
C ALA A 169 5.34 -10.04 -9.33
N ALA A 170 5.28 -10.69 -10.51
CA ALA A 170 4.02 -11.08 -11.14
C ALA A 170 3.24 -12.12 -10.32
N TYR A 171 3.94 -13.07 -9.69
CA TYR A 171 3.33 -14.00 -8.75
C TYR A 171 2.75 -13.27 -7.53
N THR A 172 3.55 -12.40 -6.90
CA THR A 172 3.17 -11.64 -5.72
C THR A 172 1.95 -10.76 -5.98
N LEU A 173 1.93 -10.11 -7.14
CA LEU A 173 0.84 -9.28 -7.59
C LEU A 173 -0.49 -10.06 -7.68
N ARG A 174 -0.45 -11.25 -8.28
CA ARG A 174 -1.65 -12.09 -8.41
C ARG A 174 -2.09 -12.65 -7.07
N PHE A 175 -1.15 -13.11 -6.24
CA PHE A 175 -1.42 -13.59 -4.89
C PHE A 175 -2.10 -12.50 -4.03
N ALA A 176 -1.64 -11.25 -4.13
CA ALA A 176 -2.22 -10.12 -3.42
C ALA A 176 -3.57 -9.68 -4.00
N ALA A 177 -3.62 -9.41 -5.30
CA ALA A 177 -4.79 -8.81 -5.93
C ALA A 177 -5.96 -9.78 -6.13
N ASP A 178 -5.69 -11.04 -6.44
CA ASP A 178 -6.74 -12.03 -6.66
C ASP A 178 -7.26 -12.63 -5.34
N ARG A 179 -6.57 -12.38 -4.21
CA ARG A 179 -6.97 -12.83 -2.86
C ARG A 179 -7.21 -14.34 -2.77
N ILE A 180 -6.49 -15.11 -3.58
CA ILE A 180 -6.61 -16.55 -3.64
C ILE A 180 -5.95 -17.18 -2.42
N TYR A 181 -6.60 -18.20 -1.84
CA TYR A 181 -5.99 -19.02 -0.81
C TYR A 181 -5.05 -20.04 -1.44
N GLU A 182 -3.79 -20.04 -1.03
CA GLU A 182 -2.85 -21.08 -1.35
C GLU A 182 -2.71 -22.08 -0.21
N ALA A 183 -2.65 -23.37 -0.55
CA ALA A 183 -2.44 -24.44 0.42
C ALA A 183 -0.94 -24.63 0.66
N ILE A 184 -0.53 -24.62 1.93
CA ILE A 184 0.85 -24.89 2.34
C ILE A 184 0.85 -26.18 3.16
N SER A 185 1.70 -27.12 2.78
CA SER A 185 1.94 -28.34 3.56
C SER A 185 2.60 -28.02 4.91
N ARG A 186 2.15 -28.68 5.97
CA ARG A 186 2.75 -28.55 7.31
C ARG A 186 3.77 -29.67 7.54
N PRO A 187 4.86 -29.40 8.28
CA PRO A 187 5.66 -30.47 8.85
C PRO A 187 4.76 -31.34 9.73
N GLY A 188 4.78 -32.65 9.54
CA GLY A 188 3.91 -33.61 10.28
C GLY A 188 2.55 -33.87 9.63
N GLY A 189 2.30 -33.36 8.44
CA GLY A 189 1.07 -33.60 7.66
C GLY A 189 0.00 -32.51 7.80
N GLY A 190 -0.96 -32.52 6.88
CA GLY A 190 -2.02 -31.51 6.77
C GLY A 190 -1.62 -30.28 5.95
N GLN A 191 -2.60 -29.42 5.70
CA GLN A 191 -2.44 -28.20 4.92
C GLN A 191 -2.92 -26.98 5.70
N ARG A 192 -2.20 -25.86 5.57
CA ARG A 192 -2.62 -24.52 6.00
C ARG A 192 -2.98 -23.69 4.77
N LYS A 193 -4.15 -23.10 4.76
CA LYS A 193 -4.51 -22.12 3.73
C LYS A 193 -4.01 -20.73 4.14
N VAL A 194 -3.31 -20.05 3.23
CA VAL A 194 -2.81 -18.68 3.40
C VAL A 194 -3.30 -17.80 2.27
N ARG A 195 -3.48 -16.54 2.55
CA ARG A 195 -3.77 -15.49 1.56
C ARG A 195 -3.00 -14.22 1.95
N CYS A 196 -2.78 -13.35 0.98
CA CYS A 196 -2.21 -12.04 1.26
C CYS A 196 -3.13 -11.24 2.19
N THR A 197 -2.57 -10.66 3.25
CA THR A 197 -3.27 -9.78 4.21
C THR A 197 -2.60 -8.42 4.35
N ALA A 198 -1.37 -8.27 3.86
CA ALA A 198 -0.65 -7.00 3.79
C ALA A 198 -1.10 -6.15 2.60
N GLY A 199 -0.98 -4.83 2.72
CA GLY A 199 -1.02 -3.92 1.60
C GLY A 199 0.38 -3.78 1.00
N LEU A 200 0.60 -4.28 -0.22
CA LEU A 200 1.94 -4.33 -0.78
C LEU A 200 2.29 -3.05 -1.53
N VAL A 201 3.49 -2.55 -1.25
CA VAL A 201 4.22 -1.56 -2.04
C VAL A 201 5.34 -2.30 -2.77
N ILE A 202 5.50 -2.06 -4.06
CA ILE A 202 6.64 -2.57 -4.84
C ILE A 202 7.47 -1.41 -5.34
N THR A 203 8.80 -1.55 -5.36
CA THR A 203 9.70 -0.64 -6.07
C THR A 203 10.40 -1.35 -7.21
N GLY A 204 10.62 -0.66 -8.33
CA GLY A 204 11.32 -1.23 -9.47
C GLY A 204 11.73 -0.18 -10.51
N GLU A 205 12.54 -0.62 -11.46
CA GLU A 205 13.02 0.25 -12.56
C GLU A 205 12.06 0.24 -13.75
N PHE A 206 11.34 -0.85 -13.96
CA PHE A 206 10.48 -1.06 -15.12
C PHE A 206 9.07 -1.51 -14.68
N PRO A 207 8.00 -1.06 -15.38
CA PRO A 207 6.66 -1.53 -15.10
C PRO A 207 6.47 -2.98 -15.50
N MET A 208 5.41 -3.62 -14.98
CA MET A 208 4.96 -4.93 -15.46
C MET A 208 4.60 -4.86 -16.93
N GLN A 209 4.94 -5.91 -17.68
CA GLN A 209 4.76 -5.94 -19.16
C GLN A 209 3.41 -6.53 -19.59
N LYS A 210 2.69 -7.22 -18.70
CA LYS A 210 1.42 -7.84 -19.03
C LYS A 210 0.25 -6.92 -18.71
N PRO A 211 -0.63 -6.60 -19.64
CA PRO A 211 -1.81 -5.76 -19.38
C PRO A 211 -2.64 -6.24 -18.19
N SER A 212 -2.82 -7.56 -18.06
CA SER A 212 -3.55 -8.16 -16.93
C SER A 212 -2.89 -7.94 -15.58
N ASP A 213 -1.57 -7.74 -15.52
CA ASP A 213 -0.84 -7.46 -14.29
C ASP A 213 -0.91 -5.94 -14.00
N LEU A 214 -0.88 -5.10 -15.02
CA LEU A 214 -1.04 -3.65 -14.88
C LEU A 214 -2.40 -3.25 -14.27
N THR A 215 -3.48 -3.94 -14.62
CA THR A 215 -4.80 -3.67 -14.00
C THR A 215 -4.88 -4.02 -12.52
N ARG A 216 -3.88 -4.70 -11.96
CA ARG A 216 -3.74 -5.04 -10.55
C ARG A 216 -2.76 -4.14 -9.80
N CYS A 217 -2.17 -3.16 -10.49
CA CYS A 217 -1.28 -2.17 -9.91
C CYS A 217 -1.91 -0.79 -9.94
N VAL A 218 -1.54 0.03 -8.95
CA VAL A 218 -1.54 1.48 -9.08
C VAL A 218 -0.10 1.89 -9.30
N ILE A 219 0.21 2.34 -10.52
CA ILE A 219 1.57 2.72 -10.91
C ILE A 219 1.79 4.17 -10.55
N VAL A 220 2.90 4.43 -9.85
CA VAL A 220 3.39 5.76 -9.51
C VAL A 220 4.76 5.90 -10.17
N GLU A 221 4.82 6.73 -11.21
CA GLU A 221 6.07 7.00 -11.90
C GLU A 221 6.91 8.00 -11.11
N VAL A 222 8.20 7.65 -10.92
CA VAL A 222 9.22 8.50 -10.30
C VAL A 222 10.25 8.81 -11.37
N ASP A 223 9.94 9.83 -12.18
CA ASP A 223 10.68 10.22 -13.37
C ASP A 223 11.87 11.14 -13.10
N HIS A 224 12.01 11.60 -11.87
CA HIS A 224 13.08 12.48 -11.41
C HIS A 224 13.66 12.01 -10.07
N GLN A 225 14.79 12.59 -9.68
CA GLN A 225 15.32 12.38 -8.34
C GLN A 225 14.47 13.13 -7.33
N MET A 226 13.83 12.38 -6.42
CA MET A 226 12.99 12.98 -5.38
C MET A 226 13.79 13.93 -4.49
N ARG A 227 13.20 15.10 -4.21
CA ARG A 227 13.87 16.16 -3.47
C ARG A 227 13.87 15.93 -1.97
N GLY A 228 14.99 16.26 -1.35
CA GLY A 228 15.12 16.65 0.05
C GLY A 228 14.57 15.66 1.07
N LYS A 229 15.22 14.48 1.23
CA LYS A 229 15.04 13.70 2.47
C LYS A 229 15.47 14.56 3.66
N GLU A 230 14.59 14.69 4.65
CA GLU A 230 14.90 15.27 5.95
C GLU A 230 15.15 14.15 6.97
N ALA A 231 16.03 14.40 7.94
CA ALA A 231 16.44 13.39 8.92
C ALA A 231 15.28 12.90 9.80
N ASP A 232 14.23 13.72 9.96
CA ASP A 232 13.07 13.46 10.79
C ASP A 232 11.84 12.96 10.03
N ASP A 233 11.93 12.73 8.70
CA ASP A 233 10.80 12.28 7.87
C ASP A 233 10.12 11.04 8.45
N ARG A 234 10.90 10.02 8.74
CA ARG A 234 10.40 8.77 9.30
C ARG A 234 9.84 8.96 10.71
N MET A 235 10.50 9.76 11.54
CA MET A 235 10.05 10.03 12.91
C MET A 235 8.65 10.66 12.92
N VAL A 236 8.45 11.69 12.09
CA VAL A 236 7.15 12.37 11.94
C VAL A 236 6.10 11.44 11.35
N SER A 237 6.46 10.63 10.36
CA SER A 237 5.56 9.64 9.75
C SER A 237 5.08 8.58 10.76
N SER A 238 6.00 8.01 11.55
CA SER A 238 5.67 7.02 12.57
C SER A 238 4.80 7.62 13.70
N ALA A 239 5.12 8.84 14.16
CA ALA A 239 4.32 9.56 15.14
C ALA A 239 2.90 9.84 14.61
N THR A 240 2.79 10.31 13.35
CA THR A 240 1.49 10.54 12.70
C THR A 240 0.67 9.27 12.62
N ALA A 241 1.27 8.16 12.19
CA ALA A 241 0.58 6.88 12.11
C ALA A 241 0.11 6.37 13.48
N THR A 242 0.94 6.53 14.53
CA THR A 242 0.60 6.15 15.91
C THR A 242 -0.64 6.90 16.39
N ARG A 243 -0.65 8.23 16.21
CA ARG A 243 -1.74 9.11 16.66
C ARG A 243 -3.01 8.87 15.83
N PHE A 244 -2.86 8.70 14.53
CA PHE A 244 -3.98 8.37 13.65
C PHE A 244 -4.61 7.01 13.98
N ILE A 245 -3.83 5.98 14.27
CA ILE A 245 -4.35 4.67 14.71
C ILE A 245 -5.10 4.80 16.04
N LYS A 246 -4.64 5.63 16.96
CA LYS A 246 -5.33 5.94 18.21
C LYS A 246 -6.71 6.54 17.95
N TYR A 247 -6.76 7.58 17.10
CA TYR A 247 -8.01 8.20 16.65
C TYR A 247 -8.94 7.18 16.01
N LEU A 248 -8.44 6.32 15.10
CA LEU A 248 -9.21 5.28 14.46
C LEU A 248 -9.77 4.24 15.47
N ALA A 249 -9.01 3.90 16.52
CA ALA A 249 -9.46 2.97 17.55
C ALA A 249 -10.67 3.53 18.33
N GLU A 250 -10.65 4.83 18.62
CA GLU A 250 -11.72 5.54 19.33
C GLU A 250 -12.96 5.75 18.46
N HIS A 251 -12.79 5.93 17.15
CA HIS A 251 -13.85 6.26 16.18
C HIS A 251 -14.13 5.12 15.19
N PHE A 252 -13.83 3.88 15.54
CA PHE A 252 -13.80 2.75 14.60
C PHE A 252 -15.11 2.53 13.86
N ASP A 253 -16.25 2.61 14.56
CA ASP A 253 -17.56 2.34 13.96
C ASP A 253 -18.02 3.51 13.08
N SER A 254 -17.80 4.78 13.49
CA SER A 254 -18.11 5.96 12.67
C SER A 254 -17.26 6.03 11.40
N VAL A 255 -15.96 5.75 11.50
CA VAL A 255 -15.05 5.66 10.34
C VAL A 255 -15.49 4.56 9.37
N SER A 256 -15.98 3.43 9.89
CA SER A 256 -16.55 2.37 9.04
C SER A 256 -17.77 2.83 8.23
N ASP A 257 -18.65 3.65 8.85
CA ASP A 257 -19.81 4.21 8.17
C ASP A 257 -19.42 5.28 7.14
N GLU A 258 -18.43 6.13 7.44
CA GLU A 258 -17.86 7.11 6.51
C GLU A 258 -17.28 6.43 5.26
N ILE A 259 -16.48 5.36 5.43
CA ILE A 259 -15.95 4.56 4.32
C ILE A 259 -17.08 4.01 3.46
N ARG A 260 -18.14 3.44 4.09
CA ARG A 260 -19.28 2.88 3.37
C ARG A 260 -19.97 3.93 2.50
N MET A 261 -20.22 5.12 3.05
CA MET A 261 -20.85 6.22 2.33
C MET A 261 -19.97 6.73 1.18
N ALA A 262 -18.68 6.98 1.44
CA ALA A 262 -17.74 7.48 0.45
C ALA A 262 -17.61 6.54 -0.76
N LEU A 263 -17.49 5.23 -0.52
CA LEU A 263 -17.35 4.24 -1.60
C LEU A 263 -18.66 3.98 -2.34
N SER A 264 -19.82 4.15 -1.69
CA SER A 264 -21.12 4.06 -2.37
C SER A 264 -21.30 5.23 -3.33
N ASN A 265 -20.96 6.44 -2.92
CA ASN A 265 -21.01 7.63 -3.75
C ASN A 265 -20.02 7.53 -4.91
N PHE A 266 -18.79 7.08 -4.66
CA PHE A 266 -17.78 6.92 -5.70
C PHE A 266 -18.23 5.95 -6.82
N ARG A 267 -18.95 4.86 -6.48
CA ARG A 267 -19.52 3.93 -7.46
C ARG A 267 -20.63 4.57 -8.32
N ALA A 268 -21.41 5.48 -7.74
CA ALA A 268 -22.46 6.18 -8.45
C ALA A 268 -21.92 7.23 -9.44
N ASP A 269 -20.80 7.85 -9.09
CA ASP A 269 -20.18 8.95 -9.85
C ASP A 269 -19.05 8.48 -10.81
N ALA A 270 -18.82 7.16 -10.92
CA ALA A 270 -17.71 6.59 -11.69
C ALA A 270 -17.82 7.01 -13.18
N VAL A 271 -16.95 7.90 -13.57
CA VAL A 271 -16.75 8.39 -14.96
C VAL A 271 -16.08 7.30 -15.79
N GLU A 272 -16.38 7.26 -17.10
CA GLU A 272 -16.01 6.21 -18.06
C GLU A 272 -14.50 6.02 -18.33
N GLU A 273 -13.60 6.78 -17.69
CA GLU A 273 -12.16 6.68 -17.87
C GLU A 273 -11.52 5.58 -16.98
N GLY A 274 -10.86 4.63 -17.61
CA GLY A 274 -10.26 3.47 -16.96
C GLY A 274 -11.25 2.33 -16.73
N GLY A 275 -10.76 1.11 -16.58
CA GLY A 275 -11.62 -0.04 -16.29
C GLY A 275 -12.17 0.01 -14.86
N PRO A 276 -13.31 -0.65 -14.57
CA PRO A 276 -13.99 -0.62 -13.26
C PRO A 276 -13.07 -0.97 -12.07
N ARG A 277 -12.09 -1.83 -12.28
CA ARG A 277 -11.11 -2.21 -11.27
C ARG A 277 -10.18 -1.04 -10.91
N GLN A 278 -9.64 -0.33 -11.90
CA GLN A 278 -8.74 0.81 -11.67
C GLN A 278 -9.48 1.95 -10.98
N GLN A 279 -10.71 2.24 -11.41
CA GLN A 279 -11.56 3.23 -10.74
C GLN A 279 -11.81 2.88 -9.28
N GLN A 280 -12.09 1.60 -8.97
CA GLN A 280 -12.25 1.16 -7.58
C GLN A 280 -10.97 1.41 -6.77
N HIS A 281 -9.78 1.13 -7.33
CA HIS A 281 -8.50 1.39 -6.66
C HIS A 281 -8.31 2.88 -6.36
N MET A 282 -8.65 3.76 -7.32
CA MET A 282 -8.59 5.22 -7.12
C MET A 282 -9.56 5.68 -6.03
N GLY A 283 -10.79 5.16 -6.01
CA GLY A 283 -11.77 5.46 -4.99
C GLY A 283 -11.35 5.01 -3.59
N GLU A 284 -10.76 3.82 -3.46
CA GLU A 284 -10.24 3.32 -2.20
C GLU A 284 -9.06 4.18 -1.68
N LEU A 285 -8.14 4.60 -2.56
CA LEU A 285 -7.04 5.51 -2.20
C LEU A 285 -7.56 6.90 -1.82
N SER A 286 -8.51 7.43 -2.60
CA SER A 286 -9.16 8.71 -2.32
C SER A 286 -9.81 8.71 -0.95
N CYS A 287 -10.65 7.73 -0.67
CA CYS A 287 -11.30 7.57 0.63
C CYS A 287 -10.30 7.51 1.77
N SER A 288 -9.24 6.72 1.61
CA SER A 288 -8.23 6.52 2.66
C SER A 288 -7.46 7.80 3.00
N PHE A 289 -7.05 8.57 2.00
CA PHE A 289 -6.37 9.85 2.25
C PHE A 289 -7.33 10.90 2.83
N GLN A 290 -8.58 10.92 2.39
CA GLN A 290 -9.59 11.82 2.96
C GLN A 290 -9.83 11.58 4.44
N LEU A 291 -9.81 10.32 4.92
CA LEU A 291 -9.90 10.03 6.36
C LEU A 291 -8.74 10.65 7.16
N LEU A 292 -7.52 10.66 6.60
CA LEU A 292 -6.40 11.35 7.23
C LEU A 292 -6.62 12.87 7.25
N LEU A 293 -7.18 13.44 6.19
CA LEU A 293 -7.51 14.87 6.15
C LEU A 293 -8.63 15.24 7.12
N GLU A 294 -9.67 14.39 7.28
CA GLU A 294 -10.73 14.62 8.28
C GLU A 294 -10.16 14.57 9.70
N TYR A 295 -9.25 13.64 9.99
CA TYR A 295 -8.51 13.65 11.24
C TYR A 295 -7.72 14.97 11.41
N ALA A 296 -6.99 15.40 10.38
CA ALA A 296 -6.23 16.65 10.41
C ALA A 296 -7.13 17.85 10.72
N ARG A 297 -8.31 17.92 10.12
CA ARG A 297 -9.29 18.96 10.35
C ARG A 297 -9.88 18.87 11.77
N SER A 298 -10.20 17.68 12.25
CA SER A 298 -10.81 17.48 13.57
C SER A 298 -9.94 17.96 14.73
N ILE A 299 -8.61 17.89 14.57
CA ILE A 299 -7.63 18.41 15.55
C ILE A 299 -7.14 19.82 15.23
N GLY A 300 -7.72 20.49 14.21
CA GLY A 300 -7.36 21.84 13.80
C GLY A 300 -5.97 21.97 13.18
N ALA A 301 -5.41 20.87 12.64
CA ALA A 301 -4.13 20.91 11.92
C ALA A 301 -4.24 21.57 10.55
N ILE A 302 -5.42 21.49 9.92
CA ILE A 302 -5.78 22.19 8.68
C ILE A 302 -7.16 22.82 8.84
N ASP A 303 -7.40 23.89 8.09
CA ASP A 303 -8.72 24.52 7.95
C ASP A 303 -9.45 23.99 6.70
N ASP A 304 -10.67 24.50 6.44
CA ASP A 304 -11.48 24.05 5.30
C ASP A 304 -10.87 24.43 3.95
N LEU A 305 -10.13 25.55 3.87
CA LEU A 305 -9.44 25.99 2.66
C LEU A 305 -8.25 25.07 2.35
N GLU A 306 -7.40 24.81 3.34
CA GLU A 306 -6.28 23.89 3.24
C GLU A 306 -6.76 22.47 2.89
N MET A 307 -7.89 22.04 3.46
CA MET A 307 -8.51 20.77 3.13
C MET A 307 -8.93 20.70 1.66
N ALA A 308 -9.52 21.76 1.11
CA ALA A 308 -9.87 21.81 -0.31
C ALA A 308 -8.62 21.75 -1.21
N GLU A 309 -7.53 22.42 -0.84
CA GLU A 309 -6.25 22.34 -1.56
C GLU A 309 -5.67 20.91 -1.54
N TRP A 310 -5.72 20.23 -0.39
CA TRP A 310 -5.25 18.84 -0.28
C TRP A 310 -6.09 17.88 -1.10
N ARG A 311 -7.41 18.08 -1.16
CA ARG A 311 -8.30 17.30 -2.03
C ARG A 311 -7.97 17.49 -3.50
N LEU A 312 -7.66 18.71 -3.92
CA LEU A 312 -7.22 18.99 -5.29
C LEU A 312 -5.89 18.30 -5.62
N ARG A 313 -4.90 18.37 -4.71
CA ARG A 313 -3.62 17.65 -4.87
C ARG A 313 -3.83 16.14 -4.98
N LEU A 314 -4.70 15.57 -4.14
CA LEU A 314 -5.05 14.16 -4.21
C LEU A 314 -5.67 13.79 -5.56
N GLN A 315 -6.63 14.59 -6.06
CA GLN A 315 -7.26 14.36 -7.37
C GLN A 315 -6.23 14.39 -8.50
N ASN A 316 -5.30 15.33 -8.47
CA ASN A 316 -4.21 15.42 -9.44
C ASN A 316 -3.30 14.19 -9.39
N ALA A 317 -2.89 13.75 -8.19
CA ALA A 317 -2.06 12.57 -8.02
C ALA A 317 -2.76 11.28 -8.52
N LEU A 318 -4.04 11.12 -8.20
CA LEU A 318 -4.85 9.98 -8.67
C LEU A 318 -5.03 10.00 -10.19
N GLY A 319 -5.30 11.18 -10.77
CA GLY A 319 -5.43 11.36 -12.22
C GLY A 319 -4.15 10.99 -12.97
N ARG A 320 -2.98 11.41 -12.46
CA ARG A 320 -1.67 11.02 -13.04
C ARG A 320 -1.44 9.52 -12.96
N ALA A 321 -1.68 8.89 -11.81
CA ALA A 321 -1.52 7.45 -11.67
C ALA A 321 -2.47 6.68 -12.60
N LEU A 322 -3.73 7.10 -12.73
CA LEU A 322 -4.68 6.50 -13.65
C LEU A 322 -4.20 6.63 -15.10
N SER A 323 -3.78 7.82 -15.52
CA SER A 323 -3.25 8.09 -16.87
C SER A 323 -2.00 7.23 -17.18
N ALA A 324 -1.06 7.13 -16.24
CA ALA A 324 0.12 6.27 -16.36
C ALA A 324 -0.27 4.80 -16.57
N ASN A 325 -1.19 4.28 -15.76
CA ASN A 325 -1.70 2.92 -15.89
C ASN A 325 -2.36 2.68 -17.27
N MET A 326 -3.20 3.61 -17.72
CA MET A 326 -3.89 3.51 -19.02
C MET A 326 -2.91 3.55 -20.18
N CYS A 327 -1.95 4.47 -20.17
CA CYS A 327 -0.93 4.60 -21.23
C CYS A 327 -0.08 3.33 -21.33
N LEU A 328 0.37 2.78 -20.20
CA LEU A 328 1.15 1.55 -20.19
C LEU A 328 0.32 0.34 -20.65
N THR A 329 -0.92 0.21 -20.22
CA THR A 329 -1.82 -0.85 -20.66
C THR A 329 -2.01 -0.81 -22.17
N ALA A 330 -2.35 0.35 -22.73
CA ALA A 330 -2.54 0.53 -24.17
C ALA A 330 -1.25 0.25 -24.98
N LYS A 331 -0.09 0.65 -24.45
CA LYS A 331 1.21 0.36 -25.06
C LYS A 331 1.44 -1.15 -25.18
N PHE A 332 1.33 -1.89 -24.11
CA PHE A 332 1.61 -3.33 -24.10
C PHE A 332 0.52 -4.15 -24.83
N GLU A 333 -0.72 -3.69 -24.88
CA GLU A 333 -1.75 -4.29 -25.75
C GLU A 333 -1.39 -4.20 -27.22
N ARG A 334 -0.94 -3.02 -27.68
CA ARG A 334 -0.48 -2.83 -29.08
C ARG A 334 0.74 -3.69 -29.40
N GLU A 335 1.70 -3.78 -28.50
CA GLU A 335 2.89 -4.63 -28.65
C GLU A 335 2.51 -6.11 -28.76
N ASN A 336 1.57 -6.58 -27.94
CA ASN A 336 1.07 -7.95 -27.98
C ASN A 336 0.35 -8.26 -29.31
N VAL A 337 -0.51 -7.37 -29.80
CA VAL A 337 -1.19 -7.53 -31.09
C VAL A 337 -0.16 -7.59 -32.22
N SER A 338 0.85 -6.72 -32.24
CA SER A 338 1.91 -6.73 -33.22
C SER A 338 2.73 -8.03 -33.21
N ASN A 339 3.04 -8.57 -32.00
CA ASN A 339 3.75 -9.83 -31.87
C ASN A 339 2.92 -11.02 -32.37
N VAL A 340 1.64 -11.08 -32.06
CA VAL A 340 0.73 -12.13 -32.58
C VAL A 340 0.62 -12.06 -34.10
N ALA A 341 0.47 -10.86 -34.67
CA ALA A 341 0.45 -10.69 -36.10
C ALA A 341 1.74 -11.17 -36.79
N LYS A 342 2.91 -10.89 -36.21
CA LYS A 342 4.20 -11.43 -36.68
C LYS A 342 4.24 -12.95 -36.66
N ILE A 343 3.82 -13.58 -35.56
CA ILE A 343 3.81 -15.06 -35.43
C ILE A 343 2.92 -15.67 -36.48
N ILE A 344 1.74 -15.10 -36.76
CA ILE A 344 0.83 -15.58 -37.81
C ILE A 344 1.48 -15.47 -39.19
N VAL A 345 2.10 -14.32 -39.52
CA VAL A 345 2.79 -14.13 -40.81
C VAL A 345 3.97 -15.07 -40.98
N ASP A 346 4.74 -15.32 -39.92
CA ASP A 346 5.88 -16.25 -39.96
C ASP A 346 5.43 -17.71 -40.10
N ALA A 347 4.32 -18.10 -39.45
CA ALA A 347 3.71 -19.42 -39.64
C ALA A 347 3.20 -19.62 -41.08
N MET A 348 2.51 -18.62 -41.66
CA MET A 348 2.05 -18.69 -43.04
C MET A 348 3.19 -18.78 -44.08
N LYS A 349 4.37 -18.18 -43.77
CA LYS A 349 5.56 -18.30 -44.62
C LYS A 349 6.28 -19.63 -44.50
N SER A 350 6.12 -20.35 -43.40
CA SER A 350 6.75 -21.66 -43.20
C SER A 350 5.96 -22.81 -43.83
N GLU A 351 4.72 -22.57 -44.25
CA GLU A 351 3.86 -23.55 -44.95
C GLU A 351 3.94 -23.42 -46.49
N THR A 352 4.67 -22.41 -46.98
CA THR A 352 4.98 -22.23 -48.41
C THR A 352 6.42 -22.59 -48.70
#